data_6ca5f45ea9bfd92adeda2eee0c4453fd
#
_entry.id   6ca5f45ea9bfd92adeda2eee0c4453fd
#
_cell.length_a   1.000
_cell.length_b   1.000
_cell.length_c   1.000
_cell.angle_alpha   90.00
_cell.angle_beta   90.00
_cell.angle_gamma   90.00
#
_symmetry.space_group_name_H-M   'P 1'
#
loop_
_entity.id
_entity.type
_entity.pdbx_description
1 polymer ?
#
loop_
_entity_poly.entity_id
_entity_poly.type
_entity_poly.pdbx_seq_one_letter_code
_entity_poly.pdbx_strand_id
1 'polypeptide(L)'
;YGDEIAMRFRSMASKEGGFTRTGSRTPMQWTNGDNMGFSSASADKLYLPVDPAESAANVEAAEADPNSLLNTVKALTALRHSQADLLDKSNLEIISRKPLVYKRGNLLLAVNPKNTDTQSRKLAELTDDAKVVYSIAINGTQPSVADGVITLPAQSFVVIIC
;
A
#
# COMPACT_ATOMS: atom_id res chain seq x y z
N TYR A 1 -11.68 4.05 8.00
CA TYR A 1 -11.98 3.50 6.67
C TYR A 1 -11.59 4.50 5.59
N GLY A 2 -11.47 4.05 4.33
CA GLY A 2 -11.01 4.88 3.23
C GLY A 2 -9.48 5.03 3.15
N ASP A 3 -8.74 4.30 3.97
CA ASP A 3 -7.27 4.28 3.94
C ASP A 3 -6.76 3.70 2.61
N GLU A 4 -7.47 2.72 2.06
CA GLU A 4 -7.15 2.04 0.80
C GLU A 4 -7.28 2.93 -0.44
N ILE A 5 -7.98 4.06 -0.35
CA ILE A 5 -8.04 5.09 -1.40
C ILE A 5 -7.36 6.40 -0.97
N ALA A 6 -6.63 6.40 0.14
CA ALA A 6 -5.95 7.55 0.70
C ALA A 6 -6.89 8.75 1.01
N MET A 7 -8.07 8.50 1.56
CA MET A 7 -8.96 9.58 2.02
C MET A 7 -8.26 10.45 3.06
N ARG A 8 -8.39 11.78 2.91
CA ARG A 8 -7.71 12.73 3.78
C ARG A 8 -8.49 12.97 5.08
N PHE A 9 -7.75 13.14 6.18
CA PHE A 9 -8.31 13.71 7.39
C PHE A 9 -8.77 15.15 7.13
N ARG A 10 -9.97 15.50 7.58
CA ARG A 10 -10.50 16.85 7.50
C ARG A 10 -10.63 17.47 8.90
N SER A 11 -9.97 18.61 9.13
CA SER A 11 -10.14 19.34 10.38
C SER A 11 -11.57 19.89 10.48
N MET A 12 -12.32 19.45 11.49
CA MET A 12 -13.66 19.89 11.77
C MET A 12 -14.01 19.69 13.25
N ALA A 13 -15.04 20.40 13.72
CA ALA A 13 -15.53 20.23 15.08
C ALA A 13 -16.02 18.79 15.31
N SER A 14 -15.68 18.23 16.47
CA SER A 14 -16.20 16.91 16.86
C SER A 14 -17.70 16.98 17.08
N LYS A 15 -18.46 16.07 16.47
CA LYS A 15 -19.89 15.87 16.74
C LYS A 15 -20.15 14.82 17.84
N GLU A 16 -19.13 14.08 18.22
CA GLU A 16 -19.24 12.92 19.11
C GLU A 16 -18.67 13.16 20.51
N GLY A 17 -18.41 14.42 20.87
CA GLY A 17 -17.84 14.81 22.18
C GLY A 17 -16.41 14.31 22.42
N GLY A 18 -15.52 15.18 22.85
CA GLY A 18 -14.22 14.85 23.44
C GLY A 18 -13.11 14.29 22.55
N PHE A 19 -13.36 13.79 21.33
CA PHE A 19 -12.31 13.22 20.46
C PHE A 19 -12.28 13.88 19.09
N THR A 20 -11.09 14.21 18.61
CA THR A 20 -10.86 14.84 17.29
C THR A 20 -10.89 13.85 16.12
N ARG A 21 -11.63 12.76 16.21
CA ARG A 21 -11.69 11.70 15.20
C ARG A 21 -12.76 11.89 14.12
N THR A 22 -13.65 12.88 14.28
CA THR A 22 -14.75 13.15 13.33
C THR A 22 -14.24 13.34 11.91
N GLY A 23 -13.11 14.04 11.74
CA GLY A 23 -12.52 14.31 10.43
C GLY A 23 -11.96 13.10 9.68
N SER A 24 -11.75 11.96 10.36
CA SER A 24 -11.37 10.69 9.73
C SER A 24 -12.58 9.77 9.43
N ARG A 25 -13.81 10.29 9.61
CA ARG A 25 -15.06 9.52 9.47
C ARG A 25 -16.05 10.19 8.52
N THR A 26 -15.53 11.03 7.61
CA THR A 26 -16.33 11.65 6.55
C THR A 26 -16.92 10.58 5.63
N PRO A 27 -18.02 10.87 4.89
CA PRO A 27 -18.61 9.90 3.97
C PRO A 27 -17.60 9.26 3.03
N MET A 28 -17.74 7.95 2.77
CA MET A 28 -16.91 7.25 1.79
C MET A 28 -17.11 7.87 0.40
N GLN A 29 -16.00 8.06 -0.31
CA GLN A 29 -15.98 8.73 -1.60
C GLN A 29 -15.93 7.69 -2.73
N TRP A 30 -17.05 7.48 -3.41
CA TRP A 30 -17.21 6.44 -4.44
C TRP A 30 -16.91 6.93 -5.83
N THR A 31 -17.44 8.12 -6.19
CA THR A 31 -17.34 8.71 -7.54
C THR A 31 -17.14 10.22 -7.45
N ASN A 32 -16.96 10.90 -8.59
CA ASN A 32 -16.94 12.36 -8.67
C ASN A 32 -18.36 12.99 -8.76
N GLY A 33 -19.42 12.20 -8.62
CA GLY A 33 -20.79 12.69 -8.64
C GLY A 33 -21.22 13.42 -7.37
N ASP A 34 -22.50 13.78 -7.29
CA ASP A 34 -23.09 14.46 -6.13
C ASP A 34 -22.78 13.71 -4.83
N ASN A 35 -22.37 14.46 -3.80
CA ASN A 35 -21.92 13.91 -2.53
C ASN A 35 -20.86 12.80 -2.67
N MET A 36 -20.04 12.86 -3.69
CA MET A 36 -19.04 11.82 -4.01
C MET A 36 -19.65 10.41 -4.18
N GLY A 37 -20.88 10.33 -4.69
CA GLY A 37 -21.61 9.07 -4.85
C GLY A 37 -22.07 8.41 -3.55
N PHE A 38 -21.89 9.07 -2.39
CA PHE A 38 -22.27 8.51 -1.10
C PHE A 38 -23.79 8.51 -0.84
N SER A 39 -24.49 9.55 -1.27
CA SER A 39 -25.91 9.72 -1.02
C SER A 39 -26.56 10.60 -2.07
N SER A 40 -27.82 10.31 -2.41
CA SER A 40 -28.67 11.15 -3.27
C SER A 40 -29.37 12.28 -2.50
N ALA A 41 -29.19 12.38 -1.18
CA ALA A 41 -29.73 13.50 -0.39
C ALA A 41 -29.04 14.81 -0.75
N SER A 42 -29.68 15.96 -0.47
CA SER A 42 -28.98 17.25 -0.59
C SER A 42 -27.82 17.34 0.40
N ALA A 43 -26.74 18.03 0.02
CA ALA A 43 -25.49 18.08 0.78
C ALA A 43 -25.65 18.59 2.23
N ASP A 44 -26.63 19.47 2.48
CA ASP A 44 -26.99 20.00 3.79
C ASP A 44 -27.63 18.94 4.73
N LYS A 45 -28.09 17.83 4.17
CA LYS A 45 -28.66 16.69 4.94
C LYS A 45 -27.62 15.63 5.33
N LEU A 46 -26.40 15.73 4.82
CA LEU A 46 -25.35 14.81 5.23
C LEU A 46 -24.94 15.04 6.69
N TYR A 47 -24.79 13.97 7.46
CA TYR A 47 -24.30 14.04 8.84
C TYR A 47 -22.92 14.70 8.95
N LEU A 48 -22.02 14.34 8.04
CA LEU A 48 -20.69 14.95 7.84
C LEU A 48 -20.53 15.29 6.35
N PRO A 49 -19.85 16.39 6.01
CA PRO A 49 -19.63 16.77 4.63
C PRO A 49 -18.57 15.87 3.95
N VAL A 50 -18.71 15.67 2.65
CA VAL A 50 -17.64 15.08 1.83
C VAL A 50 -16.45 16.03 1.68
N ASP A 51 -15.31 15.53 1.20
CA ASP A 51 -14.15 16.38 0.88
C ASP A 51 -14.48 17.24 -0.36
N PRO A 52 -14.46 18.59 -0.26
CA PRO A 52 -14.82 19.48 -1.36
C PRO A 52 -13.67 19.71 -2.34
N ALA A 53 -12.49 19.14 -2.11
CA ALA A 53 -11.34 19.39 -2.99
C ALA A 53 -11.54 18.69 -4.34
N GLU A 54 -11.18 19.35 -5.42
CA GLU A 54 -11.19 18.78 -6.77
C GLU A 54 -10.34 17.52 -6.88
N SER A 55 -9.24 17.45 -6.11
CA SER A 55 -8.35 16.30 -6.03
C SER A 55 -8.74 15.29 -4.93
N ALA A 56 -10.00 15.31 -4.47
CA ALA A 56 -10.45 14.35 -3.47
C ALA A 56 -10.40 12.92 -4.02
N ALA A 57 -9.78 12.02 -3.25
CA ALA A 57 -9.69 10.62 -3.64
C ALA A 57 -11.08 9.98 -3.71
N ASN A 58 -11.32 9.13 -4.70
CA ASN A 58 -12.54 8.33 -4.79
C ASN A 58 -12.24 6.95 -5.38
N VAL A 59 -13.17 6.01 -5.15
CA VAL A 59 -13.00 4.61 -5.56
C VAL A 59 -12.93 4.48 -7.08
N GLU A 60 -13.81 5.15 -7.83
CA GLU A 60 -13.87 5.07 -9.29
C GLU A 60 -12.54 5.49 -9.94
N ALA A 61 -11.98 6.62 -9.52
CA ALA A 61 -10.68 7.08 -10.01
C ALA A 61 -9.54 6.14 -9.58
N ALA A 62 -9.58 5.64 -8.34
CA ALA A 62 -8.57 4.71 -7.82
C ALA A 62 -8.63 3.35 -8.52
N GLU A 63 -9.80 2.85 -8.93
CA GLU A 63 -9.92 1.61 -9.73
C GLU A 63 -9.38 1.78 -11.14
N ALA A 64 -9.56 2.96 -11.74
CA ALA A 64 -9.08 3.25 -13.09
C ALA A 64 -7.55 3.43 -13.17
N ASP A 65 -6.88 3.79 -12.07
CA ASP A 65 -5.42 3.98 -12.02
C ASP A 65 -4.73 2.68 -11.57
N PRO A 66 -3.99 1.98 -12.46
CA PRO A 66 -3.27 0.76 -12.09
C PRO A 66 -2.20 0.96 -11.01
N ASN A 67 -1.72 2.19 -10.82
CA ASN A 67 -0.71 2.55 -9.81
C ASN A 67 -1.32 3.09 -8.51
N SER A 68 -2.65 3.09 -8.39
CA SER A 68 -3.32 3.58 -7.18
C SER A 68 -3.00 2.75 -5.95
N LEU A 69 -3.16 3.36 -4.78
CA LEU A 69 -3.07 2.65 -3.50
C LEU A 69 -4.10 1.50 -3.43
N LEU A 70 -5.32 1.71 -3.94
CA LEU A 70 -6.37 0.68 -3.97
C LEU A 70 -5.92 -0.56 -4.74
N ASN A 71 -5.40 -0.38 -5.96
CA ASN A 71 -4.93 -1.49 -6.79
C ASN A 71 -3.68 -2.15 -6.20
N THR A 72 -2.81 -1.38 -5.55
CA THR A 72 -1.67 -1.90 -4.76
C THR A 72 -2.16 -2.80 -3.61
N VAL A 73 -3.13 -2.35 -2.82
CA VAL A 73 -3.72 -3.14 -1.71
C VAL A 73 -4.40 -4.40 -2.24
N LYS A 74 -5.16 -4.31 -3.33
CA LYS A 74 -5.78 -5.49 -4.00
C LYS A 74 -4.71 -6.50 -4.42
N ALA A 75 -3.63 -6.06 -5.06
CA ALA A 75 -2.54 -6.93 -5.52
C ALA A 75 -1.80 -7.61 -4.36
N LEU A 76 -1.47 -6.87 -3.31
CA LEU A 76 -0.81 -7.41 -2.11
C LEU A 76 -1.72 -8.40 -1.36
N THR A 77 -3.01 -8.13 -1.28
CA THR A 77 -3.99 -9.04 -0.67
C THR A 77 -4.11 -10.34 -1.48
N ALA A 78 -4.19 -10.25 -2.81
CA ALA A 78 -4.21 -11.41 -3.69
C ALA A 78 -2.91 -12.23 -3.56
N LEU A 79 -1.74 -11.57 -3.58
CA LEU A 79 -0.45 -12.23 -3.35
C LEU A 79 -0.43 -12.96 -2.00
N ARG A 80 -0.87 -12.30 -0.93
CA ARG A 80 -0.94 -12.91 0.41
C ARG A 80 -1.78 -14.19 0.41
N HIS A 81 -2.93 -14.18 -0.25
CA HIS A 81 -3.82 -15.34 -0.32
C HIS A 81 -3.30 -16.45 -1.24
N SER A 82 -2.54 -16.11 -2.27
CA SER A 82 -1.93 -17.07 -3.19
C SER A 82 -0.70 -17.79 -2.63
N GLN A 83 -0.10 -17.28 -1.56
CA GLN A 83 1.14 -17.79 -0.97
C GLN A 83 0.88 -18.30 0.46
N ALA A 84 0.84 -19.63 0.64
CA ALA A 84 0.59 -20.25 1.95
C ALA A 84 1.60 -19.77 3.02
N ASP A 85 2.86 -19.59 2.65
CA ASP A 85 3.92 -19.11 3.54
C ASP A 85 3.67 -17.71 4.11
N LEU A 86 2.92 -16.85 3.41
CA LEU A 86 2.52 -15.53 3.94
C LEU A 86 1.37 -15.62 4.95
N LEU A 87 0.65 -16.74 4.99
CA LEU A 87 -0.44 -16.97 5.94
C LEU A 87 0.05 -17.65 7.23
N ASP A 88 1.16 -18.41 7.16
CA ASP A 88 1.77 -19.03 8.36
C ASP A 88 2.45 -17.97 9.23
N LYS A 89 2.07 -17.90 10.49
CA LYS A 89 2.58 -16.92 11.46
C LYS A 89 3.94 -17.27 12.03
N SER A 90 4.38 -18.53 11.91
CA SER A 90 5.56 -19.07 12.61
C SER A 90 6.87 -18.93 11.85
N ASN A 91 6.85 -18.66 10.55
CA ASN A 91 8.00 -18.76 9.65
C ASN A 91 8.66 -17.44 9.27
N LEU A 92 8.75 -16.47 10.18
CA LEU A 92 9.44 -15.19 9.94
C LEU A 92 10.92 -15.27 10.36
N GLU A 93 11.82 -15.00 9.41
CA GLU A 93 13.26 -14.91 9.66
C GLU A 93 13.80 -13.57 9.12
N ILE A 94 14.55 -12.82 9.94
CA ILE A 94 15.19 -11.58 9.52
C ILE A 94 16.58 -11.90 8.95
N ILE A 95 16.75 -11.72 7.64
CA ILE A 95 18.01 -11.97 6.93
C ILE A 95 18.94 -10.75 6.99
N SER A 96 18.38 -9.54 6.86
CA SER A 96 19.13 -8.29 6.94
C SER A 96 18.26 -7.18 7.52
N ARG A 97 18.90 -6.22 8.23
CA ARG A 97 18.23 -5.05 8.78
C ARG A 97 18.46 -3.78 7.94
N LYS A 98 19.46 -3.79 7.04
CA LYS A 98 19.83 -2.63 6.21
C LYS A 98 20.32 -3.10 4.84
N PRO A 99 19.48 -3.08 3.80
CA PRO A 99 18.02 -2.88 3.83
C PRO A 99 17.32 -3.96 4.66
N LEU A 100 16.06 -3.72 5.05
CA LEU A 100 15.27 -4.76 5.70
C LEU A 100 14.98 -5.86 4.67
N VAL A 101 15.49 -7.06 4.93
CA VAL A 101 15.19 -8.28 4.18
C VAL A 101 14.75 -9.34 5.16
N TYR A 102 13.60 -9.94 4.93
CA TYR A 102 13.11 -11.05 5.75
C TYR A 102 12.55 -12.16 4.88
N LYS A 103 12.62 -13.37 5.42
CA LYS A 103 12.15 -14.60 4.77
C LYS A 103 10.85 -15.08 5.41
N ARG A 104 9.95 -15.58 4.59
CA ARG A 104 8.71 -16.29 4.95
C ARG A 104 8.61 -17.53 4.08
N GLY A 105 8.95 -18.72 4.64
CA GLY A 105 9.03 -19.94 3.83
C GLY A 105 10.01 -19.80 2.66
N ASN A 106 9.52 -19.95 1.44
CA ASN A 106 10.29 -19.76 0.20
C ASN A 106 10.25 -18.32 -0.35
N LEU A 107 9.69 -17.37 0.39
CA LEU A 107 9.62 -15.98 -0.02
C LEU A 107 10.66 -15.11 0.67
N LEU A 108 11.39 -14.30 -0.08
CA LEU A 108 12.14 -13.16 0.42
C LEU A 108 11.38 -11.86 0.15
N LEU A 109 11.28 -11.03 1.18
CA LEU A 109 10.66 -9.72 1.10
C LEU A 109 11.71 -8.67 1.47
N ALA A 110 11.92 -7.68 0.61
CA ALA A 110 12.89 -6.62 0.84
C ALA A 110 12.24 -5.24 0.72
N VAL A 111 12.57 -4.34 1.65
CA VAL A 111 11.95 -3.02 1.79
C VAL A 111 13.02 -1.94 1.91
N ASN A 112 12.88 -0.90 1.10
CA ASN A 112 13.64 0.34 1.22
C ASN A 112 12.69 1.53 1.45
N PRO A 113 12.47 1.97 2.69
CA PRO A 113 11.63 3.14 2.97
C PRO A 113 12.34 4.48 2.80
N LYS A 114 13.64 4.48 2.47
CA LYS A 114 14.45 5.70 2.33
C LYS A 114 14.23 6.41 1.00
N ASN A 115 14.61 7.68 0.94
CA ASN A 115 14.61 8.49 -0.28
C ASN A 115 15.88 8.31 -1.15
N THR A 116 16.69 7.30 -0.86
CA THR A 116 17.92 6.97 -1.59
C THR A 116 17.94 5.48 -1.90
N ASP A 117 18.54 5.14 -3.02
CA ASP A 117 18.73 3.75 -3.43
C ASP A 117 19.61 3.00 -2.42
N THR A 118 19.42 1.70 -2.34
CA THR A 118 20.21 0.82 -1.49
C THR A 118 20.35 -0.58 -2.12
N GLN A 119 21.33 -1.33 -1.66
CA GLN A 119 21.51 -2.73 -2.08
C GLN A 119 21.64 -3.63 -0.85
N SER A 120 21.21 -4.87 -0.98
CA SER A 120 21.54 -5.90 0.00
C SER A 120 23.01 -6.30 -0.13
N ARG A 121 23.56 -6.95 0.90
CA ARG A 121 24.72 -7.84 0.70
C ARG A 121 24.31 -8.99 -0.23
N LYS A 122 25.30 -9.77 -0.71
CA LYS A 122 25.00 -11.04 -1.39
C LYS A 122 24.27 -11.98 -0.43
N LEU A 123 23.14 -12.51 -0.88
CA LEU A 123 22.27 -13.40 -0.12
C LEU A 123 22.34 -14.81 -0.70
N ALA A 124 22.62 -15.79 0.16
CA ALA A 124 22.69 -17.20 -0.23
C ALA A 124 21.32 -17.77 -0.64
N GLU A 125 20.24 -17.14 -0.19
CA GLU A 125 18.86 -17.49 -0.50
C GLU A 125 18.46 -17.16 -1.94
N LEU A 126 19.19 -16.27 -2.60
CA LEU A 126 18.93 -15.88 -3.99
C LEU A 126 19.71 -16.78 -4.94
N THR A 127 19.08 -17.87 -5.34
CA THR A 127 19.59 -18.79 -6.36
C THR A 127 19.25 -18.32 -7.78
N ASP A 128 19.76 -18.98 -8.81
CA ASP A 128 19.47 -18.68 -10.21
C ASP A 128 17.97 -18.83 -10.57
N ASP A 129 17.22 -19.59 -9.78
CA ASP A 129 15.77 -19.81 -9.95
C ASP A 129 14.91 -18.74 -9.26
N ALA A 130 15.53 -17.81 -8.53
CA ALA A 130 14.80 -16.77 -7.83
C ALA A 130 14.01 -15.86 -8.76
N LYS A 131 12.73 -15.65 -8.46
CA LYS A 131 11.80 -14.88 -9.31
C LYS A 131 11.12 -13.76 -8.53
N VAL A 132 11.18 -12.54 -9.08
CA VAL A 132 10.37 -11.44 -8.58
C VAL A 132 8.90 -11.73 -8.91
N VAL A 133 8.06 -11.81 -7.89
CA VAL A 133 6.61 -12.06 -8.02
C VAL A 133 5.79 -10.81 -7.76
N TYR A 134 6.36 -9.83 -7.08
CA TYR A 134 5.76 -8.53 -6.88
C TYR A 134 6.83 -7.47 -6.62
N SER A 135 6.65 -6.29 -7.19
CA SER A 135 7.50 -5.12 -6.88
C SER A 135 6.69 -3.83 -7.00
N ILE A 136 7.08 -2.83 -6.21
CA ILE A 136 6.59 -1.47 -6.31
C ILE A 136 7.72 -0.49 -5.99
N ALA A 137 7.78 0.62 -6.74
CA ALA A 137 8.65 1.74 -6.47
C ALA A 137 7.94 3.05 -6.84
N ILE A 138 7.99 4.03 -5.94
CA ILE A 138 7.25 5.30 -6.13
C ILE A 138 7.81 6.12 -7.29
N ASN A 139 9.13 6.04 -7.53
CA ASN A 139 9.80 6.79 -8.60
C ASN A 139 9.79 6.09 -9.98
N GLY A 140 9.08 4.97 -10.12
CA GLY A 140 8.96 4.21 -11.36
C GLY A 140 10.12 3.25 -11.67
N THR A 141 11.31 3.43 -11.08
CA THR A 141 12.43 2.49 -11.22
C THR A 141 12.17 1.25 -10.38
N GLN A 142 12.08 0.08 -11.00
CA GLN A 142 11.73 -1.14 -10.28
C GLN A 142 12.93 -1.77 -9.57
N PRO A 143 12.70 -2.45 -8.41
CA PRO A 143 13.70 -3.31 -7.80
C PRO A 143 14.22 -4.38 -8.77
N SER A 144 15.47 -4.76 -8.61
CA SER A 144 16.09 -5.82 -9.40
C SER A 144 16.88 -6.80 -8.55
N VAL A 145 17.08 -8.01 -9.09
CA VAL A 145 17.87 -9.07 -8.46
C VAL A 145 18.91 -9.53 -9.47
N ALA A 146 20.19 -9.49 -9.10
CA ALA A 146 21.29 -9.97 -9.90
C ALA A 146 22.42 -10.48 -9.00
N ASP A 147 23.07 -11.57 -9.38
CA ASP A 147 24.25 -12.14 -8.69
C ASP A 147 24.07 -12.36 -7.18
N GLY A 148 22.84 -12.66 -6.76
CA GLY A 148 22.49 -12.82 -5.34
C GLY A 148 22.32 -11.52 -4.56
N VAL A 149 22.23 -10.37 -5.25
CA VAL A 149 22.05 -9.04 -4.66
C VAL A 149 20.71 -8.47 -5.06
N ILE A 150 19.99 -7.89 -4.09
CA ILE A 150 18.76 -7.11 -4.34
C ILE A 150 19.14 -5.64 -4.42
N THR A 151 18.83 -5.00 -5.54
CA THR A 151 18.89 -3.55 -5.69
C THR A 151 17.51 -2.96 -5.48
N LEU A 152 17.41 -2.06 -4.51
CA LEU A 152 16.17 -1.42 -4.10
C LEU A 152 16.26 0.09 -4.36
N PRO A 153 15.55 0.62 -5.33
CA PRO A 153 15.38 2.07 -5.50
C PRO A 153 14.79 2.72 -4.25
N ALA A 154 14.85 4.05 -4.20
CA ALA A 154 14.20 4.82 -3.15
C ALA A 154 12.71 4.44 -3.03
N GLN A 155 12.22 4.31 -1.81
CA GLN A 155 10.81 4.03 -1.49
C GLN A 155 10.24 2.86 -2.30
N SER A 156 10.90 1.70 -2.19
CA SER A 156 10.53 0.50 -2.94
C SER A 156 10.37 -0.74 -2.05
N PHE A 157 9.68 -1.71 -2.60
CA PHE A 157 9.41 -3.01 -2.00
C PHE A 157 9.43 -4.10 -3.07
N VAL A 158 9.94 -5.28 -2.73
CA VAL A 158 9.96 -6.44 -3.63
C VAL A 158 9.67 -7.73 -2.88
N VAL A 159 8.95 -8.64 -3.52
CA VAL A 159 8.72 -10.02 -3.08
C VAL A 159 9.32 -10.96 -4.12
N ILE A 160 10.13 -11.88 -3.65
CA ILE A 160 10.91 -12.83 -4.47
C ILE A 160 10.60 -14.25 -3.98
N ILE A 161 10.32 -15.17 -4.90
CA ILE A 161 10.31 -16.61 -4.63
C ILE A 161 11.74 -17.13 -4.82
N CYS A 162 12.23 -17.90 -3.83
CA CYS A 162 13.55 -18.56 -3.83
C CYS A 162 13.41 -20.06 -3.86
#